data_c1ae7b0dcdf57cd3c99dfe10ed5938d3
#
_entry.id   c1ae7b0dcdf57cd3c99dfe10ed5938d3
#
_cell.length_a   1.000
_cell.length_b   1.000
_cell.length_c   1.000
_cell.angle_alpha   90.00
_cell.angle_beta   90.00
_cell.angle_gamma   90.00
#
_symmetry.space_group_name_H-M   'P 1'
#
loop_
_entity.id
_entity.type
_entity.pdbx_description
1 polymer ?
#
loop_
_entity_poly.entity_id
_entity_poly.type
_entity_poly.pdbx_seq_one_letter_code
_entity_poly.pdbx_strand_id
1 'polypeptide(L)'
;MITITFITLAAIFNSLMDTLTFHYESSIFADYPKLKQFFDGYLSWRNKYKNGNPLDGRKFFGSTTFLVWLTDGWHLFKCAMLLCFCAAIVYYKPLTNPLLDIFIFYVWFGIVFELFFAYVLKRR
;
A
#
# COMPACT_ATOMS: atom_id res chain seq x y z
N MET A 1 7.09 -19.20 -9.71
CA MET A 1 5.70 -18.74 -9.89
C MET A 1 5.17 -18.00 -8.65
N ILE A 2 5.13 -18.65 -7.48
CA ILE A 2 4.54 -18.03 -6.27
C ILE A 2 5.25 -16.75 -5.81
N THR A 3 6.57 -16.70 -5.88
CA THR A 3 7.36 -15.51 -5.52
C THR A 3 7.00 -14.31 -6.38
N ILE A 4 6.92 -14.48 -7.71
CA ILE A 4 6.58 -13.39 -8.62
C ILE A 4 5.14 -12.90 -8.41
N THR A 5 4.23 -13.78 -8.00
CA THR A 5 2.87 -13.39 -7.61
C THR A 5 2.88 -12.44 -6.42
N PHE A 6 3.65 -12.74 -5.37
CA PHE A 6 3.76 -11.84 -4.21
C PHE A 6 4.48 -10.52 -4.54
N ILE A 7 5.48 -10.53 -5.40
CA ILE A 7 6.14 -9.32 -5.90
C ILE A 7 5.15 -8.47 -6.70
N THR A 8 4.31 -9.09 -7.53
CA THR A 8 3.25 -8.40 -8.28
C THR A 8 2.25 -7.73 -7.35
N LEU A 9 1.74 -8.46 -6.34
CA LEU A 9 0.82 -7.91 -5.36
C LEU A 9 1.47 -6.76 -4.56
N ALA A 10 2.73 -6.90 -4.16
CA ALA A 10 3.45 -5.83 -3.47
C ALA A 10 3.55 -4.56 -4.32
N ALA A 11 3.84 -4.68 -5.62
CA ALA A 11 3.88 -3.55 -6.55
C ALA A 11 2.51 -2.87 -6.69
N ILE A 12 1.43 -3.65 -6.74
CA ILE A 12 0.07 -3.11 -6.77
C ILE A 12 -0.22 -2.32 -5.48
N PHE A 13 0.07 -2.88 -4.31
CA PHE A 13 -0.14 -2.17 -3.05
C PHE A 13 0.71 -0.91 -2.93
N ASN A 14 1.95 -0.92 -3.42
CA ASN A 14 2.77 0.29 -3.46
C ASN A 14 2.15 1.37 -4.38
N SER A 15 1.64 0.99 -5.54
CA SER A 15 0.96 1.93 -6.45
C SER A 15 -0.30 2.52 -5.83
N LEU A 16 -1.06 1.72 -5.05
CA LEU A 16 -2.21 2.20 -4.28
C LEU A 16 -1.79 3.23 -3.22
N MET A 17 -0.70 2.97 -2.48
CA MET A 17 -0.18 3.92 -1.49
C MET A 17 0.21 5.26 -2.12
N ASP A 18 0.95 5.23 -3.21
CA ASP A 18 1.40 6.45 -3.90
C ASP A 18 0.23 7.20 -4.54
N THR A 19 -0.77 6.50 -5.03
CA THR A 19 -2.01 7.11 -5.52
C THR A 19 -2.73 7.87 -4.42
N LEU A 20 -2.85 7.30 -3.22
CA LEU A 20 -3.46 7.99 -2.08
C LEU A 20 -2.66 9.21 -1.63
N THR A 21 -1.34 9.17 -1.77
CA THR A 21 -0.45 10.27 -1.35
C THR A 21 -0.45 11.42 -2.36
N PHE A 22 -0.31 11.11 -3.64
CA PHE A 22 -0.01 12.12 -4.67
C PHE A 22 -1.17 12.44 -5.60
N HIS A 23 -2.13 11.53 -5.78
CA HIS A 23 -3.15 11.62 -6.81
C HIS A 23 -4.56 11.26 -6.34
N TYR A 24 -4.87 11.42 -5.05
CA TYR A 24 -6.17 11.02 -4.50
C TYR A 24 -7.34 11.58 -5.31
N GLU A 25 -7.39 12.89 -5.54
CA GLU A 25 -8.52 13.56 -6.22
C GLU A 25 -8.65 13.18 -7.70
N SER A 26 -7.58 12.75 -8.33
CA SER A 26 -7.59 12.27 -9.73
C SER A 26 -7.65 10.75 -9.85
N SER A 27 -7.84 10.06 -8.75
CA SER A 27 -7.89 8.60 -8.69
C SER A 27 -9.32 8.06 -8.60
N ILE A 28 -9.46 6.77 -8.83
CA ILE A 28 -10.73 6.04 -8.65
C ILE A 28 -11.25 6.12 -7.21
N PHE A 29 -10.41 6.38 -6.21
CA PHE A 29 -10.83 6.53 -4.81
C PHE A 29 -11.73 7.75 -4.59
N ALA A 30 -11.53 8.82 -5.36
CA ALA A 30 -12.35 10.03 -5.28
C ALA A 30 -13.81 9.79 -5.70
N ASP A 31 -14.09 8.72 -6.43
CA ASP A 31 -15.46 8.34 -6.83
C ASP A 31 -16.30 7.77 -5.67
N TYR A 32 -15.67 7.51 -4.51
CA TYR A 32 -16.31 6.93 -3.33
C TYR A 32 -16.26 7.87 -2.11
N PRO A 33 -17.07 8.93 -2.08
CA PRO A 33 -17.01 9.97 -1.03
C PRO A 33 -17.20 9.42 0.39
N LYS A 34 -17.94 8.33 0.56
CA LYS A 34 -18.15 7.69 1.86
C LYS A 34 -16.85 7.09 2.46
N LEU A 35 -15.87 6.80 1.62
CA LEU A 35 -14.59 6.23 2.04
C LEU A 35 -13.48 7.29 2.16
N LYS A 36 -13.80 8.55 1.90
CA LYS A 36 -12.82 9.65 1.90
C LYS A 36 -12.08 9.76 3.24
N GLN A 37 -12.79 9.64 4.35
CA GLN A 37 -12.19 9.73 5.69
C GLN A 37 -11.12 8.65 5.94
N PHE A 38 -11.24 7.49 5.28
CA PHE A 38 -10.29 6.39 5.41
C PHE A 38 -9.14 6.47 4.40
N PHE A 39 -9.41 6.89 3.17
CA PHE A 39 -8.43 6.84 2.07
C PHE A 39 -7.71 8.17 1.80
N ASP A 40 -8.35 9.33 2.03
CA ASP A 40 -7.69 10.61 1.81
C ASP A 40 -6.69 10.91 2.92
N GLY A 41 -5.41 10.94 2.59
CA GLY A 41 -4.33 11.16 3.55
C GLY A 41 -4.43 12.49 4.32
N TYR A 42 -5.02 13.52 3.74
CA TYR A 42 -5.25 14.80 4.42
C TYR A 42 -6.25 14.70 5.58
N LEU A 43 -7.14 13.70 5.53
CA LEU A 43 -8.15 13.48 6.56
C LEU A 43 -7.79 12.28 7.44
N SER A 44 -7.35 11.21 6.83
CA SER A 44 -7.20 9.89 7.46
C SER A 44 -6.07 9.79 8.48
N TRP A 45 -5.05 10.65 8.41
CA TRP A 45 -3.94 10.64 9.35
C TRP A 45 -4.39 10.85 10.81
N ARG A 46 -5.55 11.50 11.01
CA ARG A 46 -6.14 11.76 12.32
C ARG A 46 -6.86 10.55 12.92
N ASN A 47 -7.21 9.56 12.12
CA ASN A 47 -8.05 8.44 12.55
C ASN A 47 -7.41 7.59 13.66
N LYS A 48 -6.09 7.61 13.76
CA LYS A 48 -5.34 6.89 14.81
C LYS A 48 -5.38 7.55 16.19
N TYR A 49 -5.91 8.78 16.28
CA TYR A 49 -6.00 9.55 17.51
C TYR A 49 -7.44 9.66 18.01
N LYS A 50 -7.61 9.73 19.35
CA LYS A 50 -8.92 10.04 19.96
C LYS A 50 -9.43 11.39 19.45
N ASN A 51 -10.72 11.44 19.07
CA ASN A 51 -11.37 12.65 18.56
C ASN A 51 -10.62 13.29 17.36
N GLY A 52 -9.76 12.54 16.69
CA GLY A 52 -8.91 13.06 15.61
C GLY A 52 -7.82 14.04 16.08
N ASN A 53 -7.53 14.11 17.37
CA ASN A 53 -6.58 15.05 17.95
C ASN A 53 -5.35 14.30 18.51
N PRO A 54 -4.12 14.58 18.01
CA PRO A 54 -2.90 13.98 18.55
C PRO A 54 -2.68 14.22 20.05
N LEU A 55 -3.17 15.35 20.58
CA LEU A 55 -3.05 15.68 22.00
C LEU A 55 -3.91 14.79 22.90
N ASP A 56 -4.98 14.19 22.37
CA ASP A 56 -5.84 13.28 23.12
C ASP A 56 -5.30 11.84 23.16
N GLY A 57 -4.16 11.60 22.52
CA GLY A 57 -3.49 10.31 22.49
C GLY A 57 -4.10 9.31 21.49
N ARG A 58 -3.63 8.06 21.57
CA ARG A 58 -4.05 6.98 20.67
C ARG A 58 -5.52 6.63 20.82
N LYS A 59 -6.18 6.30 19.71
CA LYS A 59 -7.60 5.94 19.68
C LYS A 59 -7.88 4.61 20.40
N PHE A 60 -6.98 3.62 20.22
CA PHE A 60 -7.00 2.31 20.87
C PHE A 60 -5.58 1.78 21.00
N PHE A 61 -5.39 0.71 21.74
CA PHE A 61 -4.06 0.10 21.90
C PHE A 61 -3.45 -0.28 20.55
N GLY A 62 -2.26 0.25 20.28
CA GLY A 62 -1.53 -0.01 19.02
C GLY A 62 -1.97 0.80 17.81
N SER A 63 -2.95 1.72 17.93
CA SER A 63 -3.47 2.49 16.79
C SER A 63 -2.44 3.42 16.14
N THR A 64 -1.41 3.81 16.87
CA THR A 64 -0.31 4.65 16.36
C THR A 64 0.94 3.85 15.99
N THR A 65 0.93 2.53 16.15
CA THR A 65 2.08 1.64 15.95
C THR A 65 1.70 0.45 15.06
N PHE A 66 1.67 -0.77 15.60
CA PHE A 66 1.49 -1.99 14.81
C PHE A 66 0.06 -2.24 14.31
N LEU A 67 -0.95 -1.58 14.88
CA LEU A 67 -2.34 -1.65 14.41
C LEU A 67 -2.80 -0.40 13.64
N VAL A 68 -1.88 0.49 13.27
CA VAL A 68 -2.20 1.70 12.50
C VAL A 68 -2.87 1.39 11.15
N TRP A 69 -2.64 0.24 10.57
CA TRP A 69 -3.26 -0.22 9.34
C TRP A 69 -4.79 -0.38 9.42
N LEU A 70 -5.36 -0.41 10.61
CA LEU A 70 -6.82 -0.37 10.82
C LEU A 70 -7.41 1.04 10.73
N THR A 71 -6.58 2.07 10.72
CA THR A 71 -7.02 3.47 10.85
C THR A 71 -7.10 4.20 9.52
N ASP A 72 -6.33 3.82 8.54
CA ASP A 72 -6.31 4.49 7.22
C ASP A 72 -5.85 3.57 6.08
N GLY A 73 -6.23 3.94 4.87
CA GLY A 73 -5.97 3.14 3.68
C GLY A 73 -4.49 3.06 3.32
N TRP A 74 -3.72 4.12 3.53
CA TRP A 74 -2.29 4.12 3.24
C TRP A 74 -1.54 3.07 4.08
N HIS A 75 -1.78 3.05 5.38
CA HIS A 75 -1.19 2.07 6.27
C HIS A 75 -1.72 0.65 6.04
N LEU A 76 -3.00 0.51 5.65
CA LEU A 76 -3.55 -0.77 5.24
C LEU A 76 -2.77 -1.35 4.04
N PHE A 77 -2.59 -0.56 2.99
CA PHE A 77 -1.86 -1.00 1.81
C PHE A 77 -0.36 -1.23 2.10
N LYS A 78 0.24 -0.41 2.97
CA LYS A 78 1.60 -0.64 3.45
C LYS A 78 1.74 -1.98 4.18
N CYS A 79 0.83 -2.28 5.08
CA CYS A 79 0.80 -3.57 5.78
C CYS A 79 0.69 -4.73 4.79
N ALA A 80 -0.24 -4.66 3.85
CA ALA A 80 -0.43 -5.68 2.82
C ALA A 80 0.83 -5.85 1.94
N MET A 81 1.46 -4.75 1.53
CA MET A 81 2.71 -4.78 0.77
C MET A 81 3.83 -5.48 1.53
N LEU A 82 4.03 -5.13 2.81
CA LEU A 82 5.06 -5.75 3.66
C LEU A 82 4.80 -7.25 3.86
N LEU A 83 3.54 -7.66 4.06
CA LEU A 83 3.18 -9.07 4.15
C LEU A 83 3.46 -9.81 2.84
N CYS A 84 3.22 -9.19 1.69
CA CYS A 84 3.58 -9.76 0.38
C CYS A 84 5.09 -9.94 0.25
N PHE A 85 5.92 -9.00 0.68
CA PHE A 85 7.37 -9.15 0.68
C PHE A 85 7.83 -10.27 1.63
N CYS A 86 7.28 -10.35 2.82
CA CYS A 86 7.56 -11.44 3.76
C CYS A 86 7.20 -12.80 3.14
N ALA A 87 6.04 -12.91 2.51
CA ALA A 87 5.61 -14.13 1.83
C ALA A 87 6.53 -14.48 0.65
N ALA A 88 6.95 -13.47 -0.13
CA ALA A 88 7.91 -13.68 -1.22
C ALA A 88 9.24 -14.26 -0.73
N ILE A 89 9.72 -13.79 0.44
CA ILE A 89 10.94 -14.32 1.06
C ILE A 89 10.74 -15.78 1.53
N VAL A 90 9.65 -16.05 2.25
CA VAL A 90 9.36 -17.38 2.81
C VAL A 90 9.19 -18.45 1.72
N TYR A 91 8.54 -18.09 0.62
CA TYR A 91 8.25 -19.00 -0.50
C TYR A 91 9.21 -18.84 -1.67
N TYR A 92 10.35 -18.17 -1.46
CA TYR A 92 11.31 -17.94 -2.53
C TYR A 92 11.84 -19.23 -3.11
N LYS A 93 11.74 -19.37 -4.42
CA LYS A 93 12.41 -20.38 -5.22
C LYS A 93 13.10 -19.71 -6.39
N PRO A 94 14.39 -19.98 -6.64
CA PRO A 94 15.11 -19.37 -7.76
C PRO A 94 14.42 -19.59 -9.10
N LEU A 95 14.28 -18.54 -9.89
CA LEU A 95 13.91 -18.63 -11.31
C LEU A 95 15.14 -18.92 -12.16
N THR A 96 16.25 -18.28 -11.82
CA THR A 96 17.55 -18.41 -12.46
C THR A 96 18.63 -18.59 -11.37
N ASN A 97 19.23 -17.49 -10.96
CA ASN A 97 20.12 -17.44 -9.80
C ASN A 97 19.75 -16.22 -8.93
N PRO A 98 20.08 -16.21 -7.63
CA PRO A 98 19.61 -15.16 -6.71
C PRO A 98 19.98 -13.74 -7.14
N LEU A 99 21.16 -13.51 -7.71
CA LEU A 99 21.58 -12.16 -8.14
C LEU A 99 20.78 -11.67 -9.35
N LEU A 100 20.55 -12.54 -10.32
CA LEU A 100 19.74 -12.21 -11.50
C LEU A 100 18.27 -12.07 -11.14
N ASP A 101 17.77 -12.91 -10.22
CA ASP A 101 16.39 -12.85 -9.74
C ASP A 101 16.08 -11.52 -9.05
N ILE A 102 17.01 -10.96 -8.26
CA ILE A 102 16.84 -9.62 -7.66
C ILE A 102 16.58 -8.57 -8.76
N PHE A 103 17.37 -8.59 -9.83
CA PHE A 103 17.21 -7.67 -10.94
C PHE A 103 15.88 -7.88 -11.68
N ILE A 104 15.51 -9.12 -11.94
CA ILE A 104 14.23 -9.47 -12.60
C ILE A 104 13.04 -8.98 -11.75
N PHE A 105 13.06 -9.24 -10.44
CA PHE A 105 11.98 -8.81 -9.55
C PHE A 105 11.90 -7.29 -9.42
N TYR A 106 13.03 -6.61 -9.39
CA TYR A 106 13.08 -5.14 -9.36
C TYR A 106 12.44 -4.52 -10.62
N VAL A 107 12.83 -5.00 -11.79
CA VAL A 107 12.27 -4.52 -13.07
C VAL A 107 10.77 -4.85 -13.16
N TRP A 108 10.39 -6.06 -12.81
CA TRP A 108 8.99 -6.49 -12.81
C TRP A 108 8.13 -5.66 -11.85
N PHE A 109 8.61 -5.42 -10.65
CA PHE A 109 7.94 -4.54 -9.67
C PHE A 109 7.69 -3.15 -10.26
N GLY A 110 8.70 -2.55 -10.90
CA GLY A 110 8.58 -1.24 -11.53
C GLY A 110 7.55 -1.21 -12.66
N ILE A 111 7.53 -2.22 -13.51
CA ILE A 111 6.55 -2.35 -14.61
C ILE A 111 5.12 -2.44 -14.07
N VAL A 112 4.89 -3.30 -13.10
CA VAL A 112 3.56 -3.49 -12.49
C VAL A 112 3.13 -2.22 -11.74
N PHE A 113 4.03 -1.60 -10.98
CA PHE A 113 3.77 -0.33 -10.30
C PHE A 113 3.32 0.74 -11.28
N GLU A 114 4.07 0.97 -12.34
CA GLU A 114 3.77 2.00 -13.34
C GLU A 114 2.43 1.74 -14.03
N LEU A 115 2.16 0.49 -14.39
CA LEU A 115 0.90 0.09 -15.03
C LEU A 115 -0.31 0.48 -14.15
N PHE A 116 -0.26 0.16 -12.86
CA PHE A 116 -1.36 0.47 -11.96
C PHE A 116 -1.42 1.96 -11.64
N PHE A 117 -0.31 2.58 -11.30
CA PHE A 117 -0.24 3.99 -10.91
C PHE A 117 -0.67 4.94 -12.02
N ALA A 118 -0.15 4.75 -13.23
CA ALA A 118 -0.40 5.66 -14.35
C ALA A 118 -1.71 5.39 -15.10
N TYR A 119 -2.17 4.14 -15.14
CA TYR A 119 -3.28 3.77 -16.03
C TYR A 119 -4.50 3.19 -15.32
N VAL A 120 -4.32 2.30 -14.34
CA VAL A 120 -5.43 1.59 -13.72
C VAL A 120 -6.11 2.44 -12.64
N LEU A 121 -5.33 3.08 -11.77
CA LEU A 121 -5.83 3.83 -10.63
C LEU A 121 -6.21 5.28 -10.96
N LYS A 122 -5.82 5.75 -12.10
CA LYS A 122 -6.15 7.10 -12.56
C LYS A 122 -7.60 7.18 -13.01
N ARG A 123 -8.31 8.20 -12.51
CA ARG A 123 -9.67 8.52 -12.96
C ARG A 123 -9.65 8.94 -14.44
N ARG A 124 -10.53 8.38 -15.21
CA ARG A 124 -10.73 8.73 -16.62
C ARG A 124 -11.82 9.80 -16.79
#